data_6d3799c61a1fabb405aa6b92c4cdcd5f
#
_entry.id   6d3799c61a1fabb405aa6b92c4cdcd5f
#
_cell.length_a   1.000
_cell.length_b   1.000
_cell.length_c   1.000
_cell.angle_alpha   90.00
_cell.angle_beta   90.00
_cell.angle_gamma   90.00
#
_symmetry.space_group_name_H-M   'P 1'
#
loop_
_entity.id
_entity.type
_entity.pdbx_description
1 polymer ?
#
loop_
_entity_poly.entity_id
_entity_poly.type
_entity_poly.pdbx_seq_one_letter_code
_entity_poly.pdbx_strand_id
1 'polypeptide(L)'
;MTLPAIVIAAVLAAATSVRFPVSTNDPQAQAAIDHGLFLYYAYNGDGAGRSFDEAASHDPGLAMAFWGIALAEGPDLNTPMTGAQFEAAQRAIRHAVPLSAAASERERTFVAIMARRYAGSFTDWNADDAAYRAAMTAFAESSHDENAQLLAAEALLEHGGLPWQSDRLASDESRRALELDAAVLRDDPSNVMANHLCVHLYDLAPDRSPALPCARRLDAAAFPAQAEHLAHMPAHYWIETGNYPAALASSERAYALLLQLEGTTNDAEHVRRYLKHDVAVGYSAAMMLGNYATAQLWSTRMDSAYETSFGALTALRFGRYSEAYAAPDSAFGNPAVRGIAALHLGHTNEARAIAARLAEEPPAHGYLSQLFLARVAEADGGPVDVQRWITQAAADQNADFSGELIPLLPADEVLGFVELRRGASPQAVAAFTQTLTLYPNDPRALYGLALALAAGGQNSAAAATHARFTQEWEGADTRLDGADLP
;
A
#
# COMPACT_ATOMS: atom_id res chain seq x y z
N MET A 1 34.91 9.27 2.74
CA MET A 1 35.49 7.94 3.03
C MET A 1 34.53 6.92 2.49
N THR A 2 34.86 6.35 1.35
CA THR A 2 34.06 5.29 0.69
C THR A 2 34.24 4.00 1.48
N LEU A 3 33.14 3.45 2.02
CA LEU A 3 33.14 2.07 2.54
C LEU A 3 33.60 1.12 1.41
N PRO A 4 34.49 0.17 1.69
CA PRO A 4 34.99 -0.71 0.65
C PRO A 4 33.84 -1.55 0.06
N ALA A 5 33.87 -1.74 -1.26
CA ALA A 5 32.87 -2.49 -2.03
C ALA A 5 32.54 -3.90 -1.47
N ILE A 6 33.48 -4.48 -0.72
CA ILE A 6 33.33 -5.76 -0.02
C ILE A 6 32.30 -5.69 1.12
N VAL A 7 32.17 -4.55 1.82
CA VAL A 7 31.19 -4.38 2.90
C VAL A 7 29.80 -4.20 2.30
N ILE A 8 29.68 -3.50 1.17
CA ILE A 8 28.42 -3.32 0.46
C ILE A 8 27.91 -4.67 -0.12
N ALA A 9 28.80 -5.46 -0.71
CA ALA A 9 28.46 -6.80 -1.23
C ALA A 9 28.06 -7.78 -0.10
N ALA A 10 28.70 -7.70 1.07
CA ALA A 10 28.34 -8.54 2.23
C ALA A 10 27.00 -8.13 2.87
N VAL A 11 26.66 -6.85 2.87
CA VAL A 11 25.36 -6.36 3.37
C VAL A 11 24.23 -6.73 2.40
N LEU A 12 24.44 -6.59 1.09
CA LEU A 12 23.52 -7.06 0.05
C LEU A 12 23.31 -8.59 0.14
N ALA A 13 24.39 -9.37 0.30
CA ALA A 13 24.29 -10.83 0.43
C ALA A 13 23.57 -11.29 1.71
N ALA A 14 23.64 -10.52 2.80
CA ALA A 14 22.91 -10.86 4.03
C ALA A 14 21.41 -10.52 3.94
N ALA A 15 21.04 -9.44 3.25
CA ALA A 15 19.66 -9.02 3.07
C ALA A 15 18.89 -9.91 2.05
N THR A 16 19.59 -10.66 1.21
CA THR A 16 19.02 -11.51 0.15
C THR A 16 19.16 -13.02 0.41
N SER A 17 19.55 -13.44 1.60
CA SER A 17 19.82 -14.83 1.91
C SER A 17 18.56 -15.63 2.28
N VAL A 18 17.65 -15.81 1.32
CA VAL A 18 16.65 -16.88 1.40
C VAL A 18 17.36 -18.21 1.12
N ARG A 19 17.12 -19.22 1.93
CA ARG A 19 17.64 -20.57 1.72
C ARG A 19 16.50 -21.58 1.66
N PHE A 20 16.48 -22.30 0.55
CA PHE A 20 15.53 -23.37 0.32
C PHE A 20 16.29 -24.61 -0.18
N PRO A 21 16.89 -25.38 0.73
CA PRO A 21 17.70 -26.55 0.35
C PRO A 21 16.86 -27.55 -0.46
N VAL A 22 17.40 -27.98 -1.60
CA VAL A 22 16.76 -28.93 -2.53
C VAL A 22 17.69 -30.07 -2.90
N SER A 23 17.11 -31.17 -3.39
CA SER A 23 17.83 -32.39 -3.75
C SER A 23 18.54 -32.23 -5.11
N THR A 24 19.56 -31.38 -5.18
CA THR A 24 20.43 -31.21 -6.34
C THR A 24 21.90 -31.27 -5.94
N ASN A 25 22.76 -31.74 -6.88
CA ASN A 25 24.20 -31.65 -6.72
C ASN A 25 24.82 -30.46 -7.50
N ASP A 26 23.99 -29.70 -8.23
CA ASP A 26 24.42 -28.53 -8.97
C ASP A 26 24.29 -27.28 -8.10
N PRO A 27 25.39 -26.61 -7.73
CA PRO A 27 25.32 -25.41 -6.90
C PRO A 27 24.66 -24.21 -7.61
N GLN A 28 24.65 -24.20 -8.96
CA GLN A 28 23.97 -23.14 -9.72
C GLN A 28 22.47 -23.36 -9.71
N ALA A 29 22.00 -24.61 -9.82
CA ALA A 29 20.58 -24.94 -9.62
C ALA A 29 20.09 -24.55 -8.22
N GLN A 30 20.87 -24.87 -7.16
CA GLN A 30 20.55 -24.47 -5.80
C GLN A 30 20.48 -22.95 -5.64
N ALA A 31 21.47 -22.22 -6.19
CA ALA A 31 21.50 -20.76 -6.10
C ALA A 31 20.32 -20.11 -6.84
N ALA A 32 19.93 -20.68 -7.99
CA ALA A 32 18.78 -20.21 -8.75
C ALA A 32 17.44 -20.48 -8.01
N ILE A 33 17.32 -21.61 -7.28
CA ILE A 33 16.15 -21.87 -6.40
C ILE A 33 16.08 -20.83 -5.29
N ASP A 34 17.19 -20.58 -4.57
CA ASP A 34 17.24 -19.61 -3.47
C ASP A 34 16.91 -18.20 -3.97
N HIS A 35 17.44 -17.80 -5.13
CA HIS A 35 17.14 -16.52 -5.76
C HIS A 35 15.69 -16.41 -6.26
N GLY A 36 15.16 -17.47 -6.87
CA GLY A 36 13.77 -17.51 -7.31
C GLY A 36 12.80 -17.35 -6.15
N LEU A 37 13.05 -18.01 -5.02
CA LEU A 37 12.21 -17.88 -3.83
C LEU A 37 12.34 -16.48 -3.19
N PHE A 38 13.54 -15.89 -3.20
CA PHE A 38 13.73 -14.50 -2.75
C PHE A 38 12.91 -13.51 -3.59
N LEU A 39 12.91 -13.67 -4.92
CA LEU A 39 12.13 -12.80 -5.81
C LEU A 39 10.62 -13.03 -5.67
N TYR A 40 10.20 -14.28 -5.45
CA TYR A 40 8.80 -14.58 -5.12
C TYR A 40 8.37 -13.85 -3.83
N TYR A 41 9.19 -13.89 -2.78
CA TYR A 41 8.96 -13.17 -1.52
C TYR A 41 9.00 -11.64 -1.67
N ALA A 42 9.56 -11.14 -2.76
CA ALA A 42 9.51 -9.73 -3.15
C ALA A 42 8.35 -9.42 -4.10
N TYR A 43 7.41 -10.33 -4.30
CA TYR A 43 6.30 -10.23 -5.24
C TYR A 43 6.72 -9.94 -6.69
N ASN A 44 7.94 -10.33 -7.06
CA ASN A 44 8.42 -10.33 -8.44
C ASN A 44 8.27 -11.72 -9.06
N GLY A 45 7.02 -12.09 -9.38
CA GLY A 45 6.69 -13.40 -9.95
C GLY A 45 7.42 -13.69 -11.27
N ASP A 46 7.54 -12.69 -12.15
CA ASP A 46 8.26 -12.83 -13.43
C ASP A 46 9.75 -13.10 -13.21
N GLY A 47 10.39 -12.39 -12.30
CA GLY A 47 11.78 -12.60 -11.91
C GLY A 47 11.99 -13.96 -11.26
N ALA A 48 11.07 -14.35 -10.37
CA ALA A 48 11.07 -15.66 -9.72
C ALA A 48 10.95 -16.79 -10.75
N GLY A 49 10.00 -16.70 -11.68
CA GLY A 49 9.81 -17.68 -12.76
C GLY A 49 11.06 -17.89 -13.58
N ARG A 50 11.74 -16.80 -14.01
CA ARG A 50 13.02 -16.91 -14.74
C ARG A 50 14.12 -17.59 -13.91
N SER A 51 14.20 -17.31 -12.62
CA SER A 51 15.19 -17.97 -11.76
C SER A 51 14.90 -19.45 -11.59
N PHE A 52 13.63 -19.86 -11.49
CA PHE A 52 13.26 -21.27 -11.45
C PHE A 52 13.48 -21.97 -12.80
N ASP A 53 13.27 -21.30 -13.93
CA ASP A 53 13.65 -21.79 -15.26
C ASP A 53 15.16 -21.98 -15.39
N GLU A 54 15.97 -21.07 -14.85
CA GLU A 54 17.42 -21.21 -14.76
C GLU A 54 17.80 -22.46 -13.94
N ALA A 55 17.16 -22.68 -12.79
CA ALA A 55 17.36 -23.89 -11.99
C ALA A 55 17.03 -25.17 -12.80
N ALA A 56 15.92 -25.18 -13.54
CA ALA A 56 15.53 -26.30 -14.41
C ALA A 56 16.53 -26.52 -15.56
N SER A 57 17.17 -25.45 -16.06
CA SER A 57 18.19 -25.56 -17.10
C SER A 57 19.50 -26.19 -16.60
N HIS A 58 19.88 -25.91 -15.34
CA HIS A 58 21.05 -26.48 -14.68
C HIS A 58 20.83 -27.95 -14.25
N ASP A 59 19.64 -28.24 -13.72
CA ASP A 59 19.24 -29.58 -13.31
C ASP A 59 17.81 -29.90 -13.82
N PRO A 60 17.66 -30.43 -15.03
CA PRO A 60 16.35 -30.79 -15.58
C PRO A 60 15.60 -31.88 -14.82
N GLY A 61 16.28 -32.59 -13.91
CA GLY A 61 15.69 -33.59 -13.01
C GLY A 61 15.16 -33.00 -11.69
N LEU A 62 15.38 -31.72 -11.42
CA LEU A 62 15.04 -31.09 -10.15
C LEU A 62 13.55 -30.75 -10.10
N ALA A 63 12.76 -31.57 -9.37
CA ALA A 63 11.32 -31.36 -9.20
C ALA A 63 10.99 -29.96 -8.66
N MET A 64 11.84 -29.44 -7.75
CA MET A 64 11.60 -28.15 -7.09
C MET A 64 11.77 -26.95 -8.02
N ALA A 65 12.49 -27.06 -9.13
CA ALA A 65 12.52 -26.02 -10.15
C ALA A 65 11.13 -25.83 -10.80
N PHE A 66 10.48 -26.92 -11.18
CA PHE A 66 9.14 -26.88 -11.77
C PHE A 66 8.05 -26.56 -10.73
N TRP A 67 8.24 -26.94 -9.47
CA TRP A 67 7.41 -26.48 -8.36
C TRP A 67 7.52 -24.97 -8.20
N GLY A 68 8.72 -24.40 -8.27
CA GLY A 68 8.96 -22.97 -8.19
C GLY A 68 8.32 -22.19 -9.34
N ILE A 69 8.39 -22.72 -10.59
CA ILE A 69 7.66 -22.13 -11.73
C ILE A 69 6.15 -22.11 -11.45
N ALA A 70 5.58 -23.20 -10.93
CA ALA A 70 4.16 -23.25 -10.59
C ALA A 70 3.79 -22.28 -9.45
N LEU A 71 4.70 -22.04 -8.50
CA LEU A 71 4.53 -21.06 -7.42
C LEU A 71 4.53 -19.64 -7.99
N ALA A 72 5.50 -19.30 -8.85
CA ALA A 72 5.69 -17.98 -9.44
C ALA A 72 4.56 -17.56 -10.40
N GLU A 73 3.88 -18.51 -11.01
CA GLU A 73 2.69 -18.28 -11.86
C GLU A 73 1.39 -18.13 -11.04
N GLY A 74 1.44 -18.39 -9.73
CA GLY A 74 0.29 -18.22 -8.83
C GLY A 74 -0.04 -16.76 -8.56
N PRO A 75 -1.13 -16.50 -7.82
CA PRO A 75 -1.42 -15.16 -7.33
C PRO A 75 -0.44 -14.75 -6.23
N ASP A 76 -0.34 -13.46 -5.99
CA ASP A 76 0.15 -12.86 -4.76
C ASP A 76 -0.92 -11.93 -4.17
N LEU A 77 -0.68 -11.35 -3.00
CA LEU A 77 -1.65 -10.47 -2.32
C LEU A 77 -2.07 -9.27 -3.20
N ASN A 78 -1.16 -8.77 -4.04
CA ASN A 78 -1.37 -7.58 -4.87
C ASN A 78 -1.84 -7.93 -6.28
N THR A 79 -1.77 -9.22 -6.68
CA THR A 79 -1.99 -9.61 -8.07
C THR A 79 -2.81 -10.88 -8.19
N PRO A 80 -4.03 -10.80 -8.74
CA PRO A 80 -4.80 -11.98 -9.07
C PRO A 80 -4.17 -12.74 -10.24
N MET A 81 -4.25 -14.06 -10.19
CA MET A 81 -3.79 -14.94 -11.27
C MET A 81 -4.74 -14.90 -12.46
N THR A 82 -4.18 -14.93 -13.66
CA THR A 82 -4.93 -15.09 -14.93
C THR A 82 -5.11 -16.55 -15.33
N GLY A 83 -6.06 -16.83 -16.24
CA GLY A 83 -6.24 -18.19 -16.78
C GLY A 83 -5.01 -18.71 -17.51
N ALA A 84 -4.23 -17.85 -18.17
CA ALA A 84 -2.98 -18.25 -18.84
C ALA A 84 -1.89 -18.65 -17.83
N GLN A 85 -1.77 -17.94 -16.73
CA GLN A 85 -0.87 -18.28 -15.62
C GLN A 85 -1.29 -19.59 -14.94
N PHE A 86 -2.59 -19.78 -14.70
CA PHE A 86 -3.11 -21.06 -14.20
C PHE A 86 -2.68 -22.25 -15.08
N GLU A 87 -2.84 -22.13 -16.41
CA GLU A 87 -2.42 -23.18 -17.33
C GLU A 87 -0.89 -23.41 -17.31
N ALA A 88 -0.10 -22.32 -17.17
CA ALA A 88 1.36 -22.42 -17.06
C ALA A 88 1.77 -23.13 -15.76
N ALA A 89 1.21 -22.72 -14.62
CA ALA A 89 1.41 -23.38 -13.34
C ALA A 89 1.02 -24.86 -13.37
N GLN A 90 -0.14 -25.17 -13.97
CA GLN A 90 -0.62 -26.55 -14.11
C GLN A 90 0.33 -27.41 -14.96
N ARG A 91 0.90 -26.87 -16.05
CA ARG A 91 1.93 -27.58 -16.85
C ARG A 91 3.18 -27.83 -16.03
N ALA A 92 3.66 -26.82 -15.31
CA ALA A 92 4.87 -26.93 -14.50
C ALA A 92 4.72 -27.98 -13.38
N ILE A 93 3.64 -27.93 -12.61
CA ILE A 93 3.46 -28.88 -11.51
C ILE A 93 3.20 -30.32 -12.01
N ARG A 94 2.54 -30.52 -13.14
CA ARG A 94 2.42 -31.83 -13.76
C ARG A 94 3.77 -32.40 -14.18
N HIS A 95 4.74 -31.54 -14.52
CA HIS A 95 6.11 -31.96 -14.81
C HIS A 95 6.88 -32.29 -13.52
N ALA A 96 6.69 -31.53 -12.44
CA ALA A 96 7.34 -31.76 -11.15
C ALA A 96 6.93 -33.09 -10.50
N VAL A 97 5.67 -33.47 -10.60
CA VAL A 97 5.12 -34.68 -9.92
C VAL A 97 5.93 -35.97 -10.17
N PRO A 98 6.18 -36.40 -11.42
CA PRO A 98 6.98 -37.61 -11.64
C PRO A 98 8.44 -37.45 -11.20
N LEU A 99 9.03 -36.28 -11.32
CA LEU A 99 10.42 -35.99 -10.89
C LEU A 99 10.56 -36.06 -9.37
N SER A 100 9.51 -35.75 -8.63
CA SER A 100 9.55 -35.74 -7.15
C SER A 100 9.81 -37.12 -6.53
N ALA A 101 9.66 -38.21 -7.30
CA ALA A 101 9.95 -39.56 -6.81
C ALA A 101 11.43 -39.74 -6.37
N ALA A 102 12.35 -38.96 -6.94
CA ALA A 102 13.78 -38.95 -6.60
C ALA A 102 14.13 -37.90 -5.51
N ALA A 103 13.19 -37.05 -5.15
CA ALA A 103 13.41 -35.95 -4.21
C ALA A 103 13.27 -36.39 -2.73
N SER A 104 13.66 -35.53 -1.80
CA SER A 104 13.46 -35.76 -0.36
C SER A 104 11.97 -35.82 0.00
N GLU A 105 11.63 -36.35 1.18
CA GLU A 105 10.25 -36.40 1.67
C GLU A 105 9.65 -34.99 1.80
N ARG A 106 10.44 -34.02 2.28
CA ARG A 106 10.06 -32.60 2.35
C ARG A 106 9.66 -32.08 0.99
N GLU A 107 10.48 -32.25 -0.03
CA GLU A 107 10.21 -31.75 -1.38
C GLU A 107 9.02 -32.44 -2.04
N ARG A 108 8.89 -33.77 -1.84
CA ARG A 108 7.69 -34.51 -2.30
C ARG A 108 6.40 -33.92 -1.70
N THR A 109 6.47 -33.51 -0.43
CA THR A 109 5.31 -32.90 0.24
C THR A 109 4.97 -31.56 -0.37
N PHE A 110 5.95 -30.67 -0.62
CA PHE A 110 5.70 -29.39 -1.30
C PHE A 110 5.09 -29.60 -2.70
N VAL A 111 5.64 -30.52 -3.50
CA VAL A 111 5.11 -30.84 -4.84
C VAL A 111 3.69 -31.39 -4.76
N ALA A 112 3.41 -32.30 -3.84
CA ALA A 112 2.07 -32.89 -3.68
C ALA A 112 1.02 -31.87 -3.22
N ILE A 113 1.40 -30.92 -2.38
CA ILE A 113 0.53 -29.82 -1.92
C ILE A 113 0.24 -28.88 -3.09
N MET A 114 1.28 -28.44 -3.83
CA MET A 114 1.12 -27.56 -4.98
C MET A 114 0.28 -28.21 -6.09
N ALA A 115 0.39 -29.52 -6.28
CA ALA A 115 -0.43 -30.26 -7.24
C ALA A 115 -1.93 -30.21 -6.92
N ARG A 116 -2.34 -29.96 -5.67
CA ARG A 116 -3.74 -29.74 -5.30
C ARG A 116 -4.24 -28.39 -5.76
N ARG A 117 -3.39 -27.34 -5.69
CA ARG A 117 -3.72 -25.97 -6.10
C ARG A 117 -4.11 -25.89 -7.58
N TYR A 118 -3.54 -26.78 -8.42
CA TYR A 118 -3.73 -26.79 -9.86
C TYR A 118 -4.35 -28.12 -10.38
N ALA A 119 -5.18 -28.79 -9.56
CA ALA A 119 -5.73 -30.10 -9.90
C ALA A 119 -6.85 -30.02 -10.94
N GLY A 120 -7.75 -29.05 -10.82
CA GLY A 120 -8.93 -28.87 -11.64
C GLY A 120 -8.76 -27.96 -12.84
N SER A 121 -9.68 -27.03 -13.00
CA SER A 121 -9.70 -25.98 -14.02
C SER A 121 -9.67 -24.61 -13.38
N PHE A 122 -9.35 -23.56 -14.15
CA PHE A 122 -9.36 -22.18 -13.65
C PHE A 122 -10.74 -21.76 -13.09
N THR A 123 -11.83 -22.35 -13.58
CA THR A 123 -13.18 -22.13 -13.04
C THR A 123 -13.40 -22.77 -11.67
N ASP A 124 -12.63 -23.79 -11.33
CA ASP A 124 -12.70 -24.51 -10.04
C ASP A 124 -11.68 -23.99 -9.03
N TRP A 125 -10.94 -22.95 -9.38
CA TRP A 125 -9.82 -22.38 -8.65
C TRP A 125 -10.05 -22.26 -7.14
N ASN A 126 -11.20 -21.71 -6.73
CA ASN A 126 -11.48 -21.46 -5.31
C ASN A 126 -11.47 -22.74 -4.45
N ALA A 127 -11.92 -23.86 -5.02
CA ALA A 127 -11.93 -25.16 -4.31
C ALA A 127 -10.52 -25.76 -4.24
N ASP A 128 -9.76 -25.70 -5.33
CA ASP A 128 -8.40 -26.21 -5.41
C ASP A 128 -7.45 -25.40 -4.53
N ASP A 129 -7.59 -24.06 -4.53
CA ASP A 129 -6.82 -23.18 -3.66
C ASP A 129 -7.15 -23.40 -2.17
N ALA A 130 -8.42 -23.63 -1.82
CA ALA A 130 -8.80 -24.01 -0.46
C ALA A 130 -8.14 -25.33 -0.01
N ALA A 131 -8.05 -26.32 -0.92
CA ALA A 131 -7.35 -27.58 -0.64
C ALA A 131 -5.84 -27.39 -0.49
N TYR A 132 -5.25 -26.49 -1.27
CA TYR A 132 -3.85 -26.09 -1.12
C TYR A 132 -3.58 -25.42 0.25
N ARG A 133 -4.37 -24.39 0.61
CA ARG A 133 -4.24 -23.67 1.87
C ARG A 133 -4.33 -24.60 3.08
N ALA A 134 -5.36 -25.47 3.11
CA ALA A 134 -5.54 -26.43 4.18
C ALA A 134 -4.36 -27.40 4.30
N ALA A 135 -3.85 -27.90 3.16
CA ALA A 135 -2.72 -28.83 3.17
C ALA A 135 -1.39 -28.16 3.55
N MET A 136 -1.16 -26.92 3.07
CA MET A 136 0.05 -26.16 3.40
C MET A 136 0.05 -25.78 4.89
N THR A 137 -1.07 -25.35 5.43
CA THR A 137 -1.21 -25.03 6.86
C THR A 137 -0.94 -26.29 7.73
N ALA A 138 -1.54 -27.43 7.38
CA ALA A 138 -1.30 -28.68 8.11
C ALA A 138 0.17 -29.12 8.05
N PHE A 139 0.82 -28.93 6.90
CA PHE A 139 2.25 -29.23 6.75
C PHE A 139 3.11 -28.28 7.57
N ALA A 140 2.83 -26.98 7.53
CA ALA A 140 3.52 -25.97 8.35
C ALA A 140 3.45 -26.27 9.85
N GLU A 141 2.26 -26.65 10.32
CA GLU A 141 2.01 -26.98 11.75
C GLU A 141 2.75 -28.24 12.21
N SER A 142 2.81 -29.25 11.33
CA SER A 142 3.42 -30.55 11.70
C SER A 142 4.93 -30.58 11.55
N SER A 143 5.48 -29.87 10.56
CA SER A 143 6.90 -29.87 10.26
C SER A 143 7.71 -28.79 10.95
N HIS A 144 7.07 -27.67 11.28
CA HIS A 144 7.72 -26.41 11.68
C HIS A 144 8.73 -25.91 10.66
N ASP A 145 8.55 -26.29 9.38
CA ASP A 145 9.37 -25.82 8.27
C ASP A 145 9.11 -24.34 8.03
N GLU A 146 10.12 -23.52 8.07
CA GLU A 146 10.04 -22.06 7.94
C GLU A 146 9.32 -21.64 6.65
N ASN A 147 9.73 -22.25 5.51
CA ASN A 147 9.13 -21.89 4.22
C ASN A 147 7.68 -22.39 4.11
N ALA A 148 7.35 -23.54 4.72
CA ALA A 148 5.96 -23.99 4.79
C ALA A 148 5.11 -23.04 5.65
N GLN A 149 5.65 -22.52 6.75
CA GLN A 149 4.96 -21.53 7.60
C GLN A 149 4.68 -20.23 6.84
N LEU A 150 5.67 -19.72 6.09
CA LEU A 150 5.54 -18.50 5.31
C LEU A 150 4.56 -18.66 4.14
N LEU A 151 4.67 -19.74 3.37
CA LEU A 151 3.75 -20.03 2.26
C LEU A 151 2.32 -20.29 2.73
N ALA A 152 2.15 -20.88 3.92
CA ALA A 152 0.84 -21.04 4.53
C ALA A 152 0.27 -19.68 4.99
N ALA A 153 1.08 -18.85 5.63
CA ALA A 153 0.66 -17.52 6.08
C ALA A 153 0.24 -16.63 4.91
N GLU A 154 1.01 -16.63 3.83
CA GLU A 154 0.71 -15.90 2.59
C GLU A 154 -0.60 -16.39 1.96
N ALA A 155 -0.77 -17.71 1.78
CA ALA A 155 -1.98 -18.27 1.18
C ALA A 155 -3.26 -17.98 2.01
N LEU A 156 -3.14 -17.94 3.35
CA LEU A 156 -4.22 -17.53 4.23
C LEU A 156 -4.55 -16.05 4.09
N LEU A 157 -3.52 -15.21 3.93
CA LEU A 157 -3.68 -13.77 3.73
C LEU A 157 -4.29 -13.46 2.36
N GLU A 158 -3.81 -14.08 1.27
CA GLU A 158 -4.36 -13.93 -0.08
C GLU A 158 -5.88 -14.20 -0.14
N HIS A 159 -6.34 -15.25 0.53
CA HIS A 159 -7.75 -15.60 0.53
C HIS A 159 -8.58 -14.70 1.44
N GLY A 160 -8.08 -14.41 2.62
CA GLY A 160 -8.77 -13.62 3.63
C GLY A 160 -8.81 -12.13 3.31
N GLY A 161 -7.94 -11.64 2.43
CA GLY A 161 -7.61 -10.24 2.26
C GLY A 161 -6.91 -9.68 3.50
N LEU A 162 -6.59 -8.39 3.49
CA LEU A 162 -5.96 -7.75 4.65
C LEU A 162 -6.83 -7.93 5.90
N PRO A 163 -6.27 -8.37 7.04
CA PRO A 163 -7.04 -8.84 8.20
C PRO A 163 -8.00 -7.80 8.78
N TRP A 164 -7.70 -6.54 8.63
CA TRP A 164 -8.36 -5.43 9.30
C TRP A 164 -9.28 -4.62 8.39
N GLN A 165 -9.46 -5.02 7.13
CA GLN A 165 -10.45 -4.40 6.25
C GLN A 165 -11.86 -4.78 6.70
N SER A 166 -12.74 -3.78 6.86
CA SER A 166 -14.17 -3.92 7.13
C SER A 166 -14.53 -4.86 8.30
N ASP A 167 -14.30 -4.43 9.55
CA ASP A 167 -14.68 -5.16 10.79
C ASP A 167 -14.16 -6.62 10.89
N ARG A 168 -13.30 -7.03 9.99
CA ARG A 168 -12.62 -8.32 10.06
C ARG A 168 -11.53 -8.28 11.12
N LEU A 169 -11.90 -8.01 12.33
CA LEU A 169 -11.09 -8.36 13.48
C LEU A 169 -10.82 -9.85 13.43
N ALA A 170 -9.71 -10.19 12.75
CA ALA A 170 -9.11 -11.49 12.78
C ALA A 170 -10.10 -12.63 12.50
N SER A 171 -10.41 -12.88 11.22
CA SER A 171 -10.89 -14.21 10.83
C SER A 171 -9.96 -15.27 11.43
N ASP A 172 -10.41 -16.49 11.59
CA ASP A 172 -9.56 -17.58 12.07
C ASP A 172 -8.32 -17.76 11.16
N GLU A 173 -8.47 -17.51 9.85
CA GLU A 173 -7.39 -17.54 8.87
C GLU A 173 -6.37 -16.44 9.10
N SER A 174 -6.80 -15.20 9.30
CA SER A 174 -5.88 -14.07 9.58
C SER A 174 -5.12 -14.25 10.90
N ARG A 175 -5.79 -14.75 11.96
CA ARG A 175 -5.10 -15.10 13.21
C ARG A 175 -4.06 -16.19 13.01
N ARG A 176 -4.40 -17.18 12.18
CA ARG A 176 -3.49 -18.27 11.89
C ARG A 176 -2.28 -17.81 11.09
N ALA A 177 -2.48 -16.93 10.11
CA ALA A 177 -1.38 -16.31 9.36
C ALA A 177 -0.44 -15.52 10.30
N LEU A 178 -0.99 -14.71 11.22
CA LEU A 178 -0.22 -14.00 12.25
C LEU A 178 0.60 -14.94 13.15
N GLU A 179 0.04 -16.08 13.57
CA GLU A 179 0.74 -17.06 14.42
C GLU A 179 1.90 -17.72 13.68
N LEU A 180 1.70 -18.09 12.41
CA LEU A 180 2.73 -18.71 11.57
C LEU A 180 3.87 -17.72 11.30
N ASP A 181 3.56 -16.50 10.88
CA ASP A 181 4.53 -15.45 10.66
C ASP A 181 5.33 -15.10 11.92
N ALA A 182 4.64 -14.92 13.06
CA ALA A 182 5.28 -14.65 14.34
C ALA A 182 6.17 -15.80 14.82
N ALA A 183 5.89 -17.04 14.43
CA ALA A 183 6.76 -18.18 14.74
C ALA A 183 8.09 -18.05 13.99
N VAL A 184 8.05 -17.74 12.69
CA VAL A 184 9.25 -17.52 11.89
C VAL A 184 10.06 -16.32 12.42
N LEU A 185 9.43 -15.18 12.68
CA LEU A 185 10.10 -13.98 13.21
C LEU A 185 10.74 -14.19 14.59
N ARG A 186 10.22 -15.12 15.38
CA ARG A 186 10.81 -15.47 16.68
C ARG A 186 12.12 -16.25 16.53
N ASP A 187 12.18 -17.15 15.54
CA ASP A 187 13.33 -18.01 15.26
C ASP A 187 14.37 -17.32 14.39
N ASP A 188 13.92 -16.59 13.34
CA ASP A 188 14.73 -15.72 12.49
C ASP A 188 14.11 -14.33 12.32
N PRO A 189 14.44 -13.38 13.21
CA PRO A 189 13.96 -12.00 13.08
C PRO A 189 14.38 -11.28 11.80
N SER A 190 15.40 -11.78 11.09
CA SER A 190 15.90 -11.18 9.85
C SER A 190 15.25 -11.73 8.58
N ASN A 191 14.39 -12.74 8.70
CA ASN A 191 13.72 -13.34 7.57
C ASN A 191 12.94 -12.29 6.76
N VAL A 192 13.27 -12.17 5.47
CA VAL A 192 12.76 -11.12 4.59
C VAL A 192 11.26 -11.27 4.37
N MET A 193 10.80 -12.51 4.05
CA MET A 193 9.38 -12.76 3.80
C MET A 193 8.54 -12.54 5.07
N ALA A 194 9.02 -13.01 6.21
CA ALA A 194 8.30 -12.80 7.47
C ALA A 194 8.19 -11.32 7.83
N ASN A 195 9.25 -10.51 7.62
CA ASN A 195 9.15 -9.06 7.82
C ASN A 195 8.20 -8.39 6.80
N HIS A 196 8.13 -8.90 5.56
CA HIS A 196 7.20 -8.44 4.54
C HIS A 196 5.75 -8.74 4.93
N LEU A 197 5.43 -10.02 5.21
CA LEU A 197 4.09 -10.44 5.65
C LEU A 197 3.67 -9.75 6.95
N CYS A 198 4.58 -9.56 7.90
CA CYS A 198 4.32 -8.84 9.14
C CYS A 198 3.75 -7.43 8.88
N VAL A 199 4.29 -6.68 7.90
CA VAL A 199 3.73 -5.37 7.55
C VAL A 199 2.30 -5.52 7.03
N HIS A 200 2.07 -6.40 6.05
CA HIS A 200 0.73 -6.64 5.50
C HIS A 200 -0.27 -7.16 6.53
N LEU A 201 0.16 -8.03 7.45
CA LEU A 201 -0.70 -8.59 8.49
C LEU A 201 -1.16 -7.54 9.51
N TYR A 202 -0.47 -6.41 9.62
CA TYR A 202 -0.84 -5.30 10.49
C TYR A 202 -1.31 -4.05 9.73
N ASP A 203 -1.43 -4.10 8.40
CA ASP A 203 -2.05 -3.04 7.61
C ASP A 203 -3.48 -2.79 8.14
N LEU A 204 -3.81 -1.52 8.38
CA LEU A 204 -5.10 -1.07 8.93
C LEU A 204 -5.44 -1.62 10.33
N ALA A 205 -4.53 -2.29 11.02
CA ALA A 205 -4.77 -2.78 12.38
C ALA A 205 -5.04 -1.61 13.34
N PRO A 206 -5.97 -1.77 14.31
CA PRO A 206 -6.16 -0.77 15.37
C PRO A 206 -4.89 -0.50 16.18
N ASP A 207 -4.09 -1.54 16.44
CA ASP A 207 -2.74 -1.45 17.01
C ASP A 207 -1.72 -1.99 16.01
N ARG A 208 -0.97 -1.08 15.40
CA ARG A 208 0.08 -1.39 14.42
C ARG A 208 1.46 -1.56 15.06
N SER A 209 1.57 -1.33 16.37
CA SER A 209 2.88 -1.35 17.06
C SER A 209 3.67 -2.66 16.90
N PRO A 210 3.05 -3.85 16.76
CA PRO A 210 3.79 -5.08 16.51
C PRO A 210 4.57 -5.10 15.17
N ALA A 211 4.10 -4.38 14.14
CA ALA A 211 4.80 -4.31 12.84
C ALA A 211 6.00 -3.34 12.83
N LEU A 212 6.17 -2.49 13.84
CA LEU A 212 7.28 -1.54 13.89
C LEU A 212 8.67 -2.19 13.73
N PRO A 213 8.99 -3.31 14.42
CA PRO A 213 10.27 -3.98 14.21
C PRO A 213 10.46 -4.47 12.77
N CYS A 214 9.40 -4.95 12.11
CA CYS A 214 9.41 -5.44 10.73
C CYS A 214 9.71 -4.29 9.76
N ALA A 215 8.94 -3.20 9.85
CA ALA A 215 9.16 -2.01 9.03
C ALA A 215 10.59 -1.47 9.18
N ARG A 216 11.12 -1.38 10.41
CA ARG A 216 12.49 -0.93 10.65
C ARG A 216 13.56 -1.85 10.05
N ARG A 217 13.36 -3.16 10.05
CA ARG A 217 14.31 -4.10 9.44
C ARG A 217 14.32 -3.98 7.93
N LEU A 218 13.15 -3.85 7.31
CA LEU A 218 13.04 -3.60 5.87
C LEU A 218 13.63 -2.24 5.48
N ASP A 219 13.42 -1.19 6.28
CA ASP A 219 14.03 0.14 6.06
C ASP A 219 15.57 0.10 6.13
N ALA A 220 16.12 -0.72 7.02
CA ALA A 220 17.56 -0.84 7.21
C ALA A 220 18.22 -1.76 6.16
N ALA A 221 17.44 -2.56 5.43
CA ALA A 221 17.94 -3.49 4.44
C ALA A 221 18.27 -2.79 3.11
N ALA A 222 19.23 -3.32 2.39
CA ALA A 222 19.55 -2.92 1.02
C ALA A 222 19.02 -4.00 0.07
N PHE A 223 18.16 -3.60 -0.86
CA PHE A 223 17.55 -4.51 -1.83
C PHE A 223 18.06 -4.26 -3.25
N PRO A 224 18.18 -5.31 -4.09
CA PRO A 224 18.39 -5.13 -5.52
C PRO A 224 17.12 -4.55 -6.19
N ALA A 225 17.26 -4.03 -7.40
CA ALA A 225 16.15 -3.43 -8.13
C ALA A 225 14.96 -4.38 -8.32
N GLN A 226 15.21 -5.68 -8.47
CA GLN A 226 14.18 -6.70 -8.63
C GLN A 226 13.33 -6.95 -7.37
N ALA A 227 13.74 -6.39 -6.22
CA ALA A 227 13.03 -6.51 -4.95
C ALA A 227 12.63 -5.13 -4.41
N GLU A 228 12.29 -4.21 -5.28
CA GLU A 228 11.88 -2.83 -4.95
C GLU A 228 10.66 -2.80 -4.03
N HIS A 229 9.72 -3.74 -4.18
CA HIS A 229 8.54 -3.84 -3.34
C HIS A 229 8.90 -4.02 -1.86
N LEU A 230 9.94 -4.78 -1.54
CA LEU A 230 10.42 -4.90 -0.16
C LEU A 230 10.97 -3.57 0.40
N ALA A 231 11.53 -2.70 -0.45
CA ALA A 231 11.97 -1.37 -0.06
C ALA A 231 10.79 -0.40 0.14
N HIS A 232 9.66 -0.68 -0.54
CA HIS A 232 8.42 0.07 -0.41
C HIS A 232 7.65 -0.27 0.88
N MET A 233 7.66 -1.52 1.32
CA MET A 233 6.85 -2.04 2.43
C MET A 233 6.89 -1.18 3.72
N PRO A 234 8.02 -0.61 4.16
CA PRO A 234 8.00 0.26 5.31
C PRO A 234 7.09 1.50 5.15
N ALA A 235 6.87 1.96 3.91
CA ALA A 235 6.03 3.13 3.66
C ALA A 235 4.57 2.91 4.11
N HIS A 236 4.03 1.69 3.99
CA HIS A 236 2.70 1.33 4.53
C HIS A 236 2.62 1.59 6.02
N TYR A 237 3.57 1.04 6.79
CA TYR A 237 3.62 1.24 8.23
C TYR A 237 3.75 2.73 8.60
N TRP A 238 4.67 3.43 7.94
CA TRP A 238 4.96 4.82 8.27
C TRP A 238 3.81 5.76 7.94
N ILE A 239 3.14 5.57 6.80
CA ILE A 239 2.01 6.42 6.41
C ILE A 239 0.82 6.21 7.34
N GLU A 240 0.52 4.99 7.72
CA GLU A 240 -0.57 4.64 8.62
C GLU A 240 -0.33 5.07 10.08
N THR A 241 0.92 5.19 10.49
CA THR A 241 1.30 5.67 11.82
C THR A 241 1.56 7.17 11.87
N GLY A 242 1.40 7.87 10.74
CA GLY A 242 1.55 9.31 10.62
C GLY A 242 3.02 9.78 10.64
N ASN A 243 3.97 8.91 10.31
CA ASN A 243 5.37 9.31 10.08
C ASN A 243 5.60 9.55 8.59
N TYR A 244 5.00 10.63 8.08
CA TYR A 244 5.04 10.97 6.65
C TYR A 244 6.44 11.20 6.09
N PRO A 245 7.41 11.76 6.82
CA PRO A 245 8.79 11.85 6.32
C PRO A 245 9.42 10.49 6.08
N ALA A 246 9.19 9.51 6.96
CA ALA A 246 9.71 8.15 6.78
C ALA A 246 9.00 7.41 5.65
N ALA A 247 7.67 7.57 5.51
CA ALA A 247 6.91 7.02 4.39
C ALA A 247 7.44 7.54 3.05
N LEU A 248 7.66 8.86 2.95
CA LEU A 248 8.23 9.47 1.75
C LEU A 248 9.63 8.94 1.45
N ALA A 249 10.50 8.80 2.46
CA ALA A 249 11.85 8.29 2.27
C ALA A 249 11.87 6.83 1.79
N SER A 250 10.97 5.96 2.28
CA SER A 250 10.81 4.59 1.80
C SER A 250 10.32 4.56 0.36
N SER A 251 9.31 5.38 0.02
CA SER A 251 8.78 5.50 -1.34
C SER A 251 9.83 6.02 -2.33
N GLU A 252 10.69 6.98 -1.94
CA GLU A 252 11.79 7.46 -2.79
C GLU A 252 12.82 6.34 -3.09
N ARG A 253 13.12 5.48 -2.10
CA ARG A 253 14.03 4.33 -2.32
C ARG A 253 13.43 3.33 -3.29
N ALA A 254 12.17 2.95 -3.09
CA ALA A 254 11.46 2.02 -3.96
C ALA A 254 11.36 2.56 -5.39
N TYR A 255 10.94 3.81 -5.56
CA TYR A 255 10.86 4.47 -6.87
C TYR A 255 12.21 4.50 -7.59
N ALA A 256 13.31 4.77 -6.88
CA ALA A 256 14.65 4.75 -7.45
C ALA A 256 15.06 3.33 -7.93
N LEU A 257 14.64 2.27 -7.23
CA LEU A 257 14.86 0.88 -7.64
C LEU A 257 14.00 0.51 -8.84
N LEU A 258 12.72 0.92 -8.88
CA LEU A 258 11.84 0.73 -10.04
C LEU A 258 12.41 1.33 -11.32
N LEU A 259 12.96 2.55 -11.26
CA LEU A 259 13.59 3.18 -12.40
C LEU A 259 14.85 2.42 -12.89
N GLN A 260 15.58 1.76 -12.00
CA GLN A 260 16.68 0.89 -12.39
C GLN A 260 16.17 -0.38 -13.08
N LEU A 261 15.08 -0.95 -12.58
CA LEU A 261 14.46 -2.14 -13.15
C LEU A 261 13.89 -1.84 -14.55
N GLU A 262 13.19 -0.74 -14.73
CA GLU A 262 12.65 -0.30 -16.03
C GLU A 262 13.72 -0.24 -17.13
N GLY A 263 14.94 0.22 -16.78
CA GLY A 263 16.05 0.31 -17.71
C GLY A 263 16.75 -1.01 -18.07
N THR A 264 16.47 -2.10 -17.36
CA THR A 264 17.28 -3.33 -17.42
C THR A 264 16.54 -4.59 -17.79
N THR A 265 15.20 -4.63 -17.73
CA THR A 265 14.43 -5.88 -17.81
C THR A 265 13.28 -5.81 -18.81
N ASN A 266 12.78 -7.00 -19.21
CA ASN A 266 11.55 -7.16 -19.98
C ASN A 266 10.28 -7.12 -19.12
N ASP A 267 10.39 -6.70 -17.84
CA ASP A 267 9.32 -6.76 -16.84
C ASP A 267 8.41 -5.52 -16.88
N ALA A 268 8.06 -5.05 -18.05
CA ALA A 268 7.26 -3.83 -18.22
C ALA A 268 5.89 -3.89 -17.51
N GLU A 269 5.29 -5.09 -17.37
CA GLU A 269 4.02 -5.27 -16.63
C GLU A 269 4.21 -5.12 -15.13
N HIS A 270 5.23 -5.79 -14.57
CA HIS A 270 5.61 -5.67 -13.18
C HIS A 270 5.92 -4.20 -12.82
N VAL A 271 6.80 -3.54 -13.60
CA VAL A 271 7.14 -2.13 -13.39
C VAL A 271 5.90 -1.24 -13.41
N ARG A 272 5.00 -1.38 -14.40
CA ARG A 272 3.78 -0.55 -14.47
C ARG A 272 2.86 -0.74 -13.26
N ARG A 273 2.76 -1.96 -12.75
CA ARG A 273 1.92 -2.30 -11.61
C ARG A 273 2.43 -1.65 -10.33
N TYR A 274 3.69 -1.93 -10.01
CA TYR A 274 4.30 -1.40 -8.78
C TYR A 274 4.58 0.09 -8.86
N LEU A 275 4.85 0.64 -10.06
CA LEU A 275 4.98 2.08 -10.24
C LEU A 275 3.72 2.82 -9.76
N LYS A 276 2.53 2.35 -10.13
CA LYS A 276 1.27 2.97 -9.70
C LYS A 276 1.11 2.91 -8.18
N HIS A 277 1.33 1.74 -7.62
CA HIS A 277 1.22 1.47 -6.19
C HIS A 277 2.20 2.36 -5.38
N ASP A 278 3.49 2.27 -5.67
CA ASP A 278 4.54 2.98 -4.92
C ASP A 278 4.43 4.50 -5.03
N VAL A 279 4.10 4.99 -6.24
CA VAL A 279 3.95 6.43 -6.48
C VAL A 279 2.74 6.98 -5.75
N ALA A 280 1.66 6.21 -5.62
CA ALA A 280 0.46 6.64 -4.90
C ALA A 280 0.73 6.86 -3.40
N VAL A 281 1.45 5.94 -2.75
CA VAL A 281 1.84 6.08 -1.34
C VAL A 281 2.81 7.24 -1.15
N GLY A 282 3.83 7.37 -2.01
CA GLY A 282 4.76 8.50 -1.96
C GLY A 282 4.09 9.85 -2.17
N TYR A 283 3.14 9.93 -3.10
CA TYR A 283 2.35 11.14 -3.32
C TYR A 283 1.50 11.49 -2.10
N SER A 284 0.82 10.52 -1.50
CA SER A 284 0.04 10.73 -0.28
C SER A 284 0.91 11.25 0.86
N ALA A 285 2.09 10.66 1.08
CA ALA A 285 3.03 11.14 2.08
C ALA A 285 3.53 12.57 1.80
N ALA A 286 3.87 12.88 0.53
CA ALA A 286 4.32 14.22 0.12
C ALA A 286 3.24 15.29 0.34
N MET A 287 1.97 14.95 0.12
CA MET A 287 0.83 15.84 0.34
C MET A 287 0.64 16.21 1.81
N MET A 288 1.15 15.39 2.74
CA MET A 288 1.05 15.64 4.19
C MET A 288 2.17 16.52 4.75
N LEU A 289 3.28 16.70 4.01
CA LEU A 289 4.47 17.39 4.55
C LEU A 289 4.47 18.91 4.43
N GLY A 290 3.45 19.51 3.80
CA GLY A 290 3.38 20.97 3.62
C GLY A 290 4.43 21.57 2.68
N ASN A 291 5.21 20.75 1.97
CA ASN A 291 6.20 21.21 1.01
C ASN A 291 5.64 21.07 -0.41
N TYR A 292 5.24 22.19 -1.00
CA TYR A 292 4.60 22.21 -2.32
C TYR A 292 5.50 21.71 -3.45
N ALA A 293 6.79 22.03 -3.41
CA ALA A 293 7.74 21.58 -4.43
C ALA A 293 7.86 20.05 -4.44
N THR A 294 7.93 19.43 -3.27
CA THR A 294 7.95 17.98 -3.13
C THR A 294 6.63 17.36 -3.60
N ALA A 295 5.50 17.93 -3.20
CA ALA A 295 4.17 17.46 -3.62
C ALA A 295 3.98 17.56 -5.14
N GLN A 296 4.47 18.63 -5.78
CA GLN A 296 4.46 18.76 -7.25
C GLN A 296 5.31 17.70 -7.95
N LEU A 297 6.49 17.40 -7.41
CA LEU A 297 7.34 16.34 -7.96
C LEU A 297 6.60 15.01 -7.97
N TRP A 298 5.97 14.65 -6.85
CA TRP A 298 5.21 13.40 -6.73
C TRP A 298 3.92 13.44 -7.55
N SER A 299 3.26 14.58 -7.68
CA SER A 299 2.14 14.78 -8.58
C SER A 299 2.54 14.47 -10.04
N THR A 300 3.72 14.92 -10.49
CA THR A 300 4.21 14.61 -11.84
C THR A 300 4.47 13.11 -12.02
N ARG A 301 4.96 12.42 -11.00
CA ARG A 301 5.11 10.96 -11.00
C ARG A 301 3.75 10.25 -11.10
N MET A 302 2.74 10.75 -10.36
CA MET A 302 1.34 10.29 -10.47
C MET A 302 0.79 10.52 -11.87
N ASP A 303 1.00 11.70 -12.45
CA ASP A 303 0.54 12.03 -13.81
C ASP A 303 1.08 11.02 -14.83
N SER A 304 2.36 10.65 -14.70
CA SER A 304 3.00 9.66 -15.57
C SER A 304 2.46 8.24 -15.32
N ALA A 305 2.27 7.84 -14.07
CA ALA A 305 1.83 6.49 -13.73
C ALA A 305 0.36 6.22 -14.08
N TYR A 306 -0.50 7.24 -13.92
CA TYR A 306 -1.96 7.11 -14.09
C TYR A 306 -2.49 7.72 -15.38
N GLU A 307 -1.64 8.35 -16.19
CA GLU A 307 -2.01 9.02 -17.46
C GLU A 307 -3.12 10.08 -17.28
N THR A 308 -3.13 10.74 -16.11
CA THR A 308 -4.06 11.83 -15.78
C THR A 308 -3.40 12.84 -14.86
N SER A 309 -3.81 14.11 -14.91
CA SER A 309 -3.15 15.15 -14.13
C SER A 309 -3.69 15.26 -12.69
N PHE A 310 -2.80 15.13 -11.72
CA PHE A 310 -3.07 15.36 -10.28
C PHE A 310 -2.68 16.77 -9.82
N GLY A 311 -2.07 17.58 -10.69
CA GLY A 311 -1.59 18.92 -10.36
C GLY A 311 -2.65 19.85 -9.79
N ALA A 312 -3.90 19.76 -10.28
CA ALA A 312 -5.01 20.56 -9.78
C ALA A 312 -5.35 20.23 -8.32
N LEU A 313 -5.40 18.94 -7.98
CA LEU A 313 -5.68 18.47 -6.63
C LEU A 313 -4.52 18.83 -5.67
N THR A 314 -3.28 18.70 -6.14
CA THR A 314 -2.10 19.18 -5.41
C THR A 314 -2.19 20.67 -5.13
N ALA A 315 -2.45 21.48 -6.15
CA ALA A 315 -2.59 22.93 -6.00
C ALA A 315 -3.73 23.29 -5.01
N LEU A 316 -4.86 22.61 -5.09
CA LEU A 316 -5.98 22.81 -4.19
C LEU A 316 -5.59 22.57 -2.73
N ARG A 317 -4.97 21.42 -2.43
CA ARG A 317 -4.54 21.07 -1.06
C ARG A 317 -3.55 22.10 -0.48
N PHE A 318 -2.74 22.70 -1.33
CA PHE A 318 -1.76 23.73 -0.92
C PHE A 318 -2.28 25.17 -0.98
N GLY A 319 -3.60 25.37 -1.13
CA GLY A 319 -4.23 26.70 -1.16
C GLY A 319 -3.91 27.53 -2.40
N ARG A 320 -3.38 26.89 -3.46
CA ARG A 320 -3.07 27.54 -4.73
C ARG A 320 -4.29 27.55 -5.64
N TYR A 321 -5.34 28.21 -5.19
CA TYR A 321 -6.66 28.13 -5.82
C TYR A 321 -6.67 28.60 -7.29
N SER A 322 -5.85 29.62 -7.66
CA SER A 322 -5.75 30.07 -9.04
C SER A 322 -5.17 29.01 -9.97
N GLU A 323 -4.20 28.23 -9.50
CA GLU A 323 -3.60 27.13 -10.24
C GLU A 323 -4.61 25.96 -10.38
N ALA A 324 -5.27 25.59 -9.27
CA ALA A 324 -6.30 24.55 -9.27
C ALA A 324 -7.49 24.91 -10.20
N TYR A 325 -7.90 26.16 -10.22
CA TYR A 325 -8.99 26.67 -11.07
C TYR A 325 -8.62 26.63 -12.56
N ALA A 326 -7.38 26.95 -12.91
CA ALA A 326 -6.90 26.98 -14.28
C ALA A 326 -6.57 25.58 -14.87
N ALA A 327 -6.75 24.53 -14.09
CA ALA A 327 -6.43 23.16 -14.55
C ALA A 327 -7.32 22.70 -15.71
N PRO A 328 -6.82 21.80 -16.58
CA PRO A 328 -7.59 21.26 -17.69
C PRO A 328 -8.78 20.41 -17.21
N ASP A 329 -9.82 20.32 -18.04
CA ASP A 329 -11.02 19.53 -17.72
C ASP A 329 -10.72 18.02 -17.54
N SER A 330 -9.60 17.54 -18.09
CA SER A 330 -9.13 16.16 -17.96
C SER A 330 -8.36 15.90 -16.65
N ALA A 331 -8.16 16.91 -15.79
CA ALA A 331 -7.46 16.72 -14.51
C ALA A 331 -8.26 15.82 -13.57
N PHE A 332 -7.54 15.05 -12.74
CA PHE A 332 -8.14 14.18 -11.73
C PHE A 332 -9.03 15.00 -10.77
N GLY A 333 -10.23 14.49 -10.50
CA GLY A 333 -11.19 15.15 -9.61
C GLY A 333 -11.87 16.40 -10.18
N ASN A 334 -11.57 16.83 -11.41
CA ASN A 334 -12.32 17.86 -12.08
C ASN A 334 -13.71 17.29 -12.50
N PRO A 335 -14.86 18.02 -12.33
CA PRO A 335 -14.94 19.44 -12.04
C PRO A 335 -14.99 19.84 -10.54
N ALA A 336 -14.98 18.89 -9.59
CA ALA A 336 -15.10 19.19 -8.17
C ALA A 336 -13.94 20.08 -7.65
N VAL A 337 -12.70 19.74 -7.99
CA VAL A 337 -11.49 20.51 -7.61
C VAL A 337 -11.59 21.95 -8.11
N ARG A 338 -11.97 22.14 -9.40
CA ARG A 338 -12.20 23.46 -9.99
C ARG A 338 -13.34 24.21 -9.29
N GLY A 339 -14.41 23.51 -8.93
CA GLY A 339 -15.54 24.08 -8.20
C GLY A 339 -15.17 24.60 -6.82
N ILE A 340 -14.39 23.85 -6.04
CA ILE A 340 -13.86 24.29 -4.75
C ILE A 340 -12.95 25.53 -4.94
N ALA A 341 -12.04 25.48 -5.89
CA ALA A 341 -11.17 26.61 -6.20
C ALA A 341 -11.95 27.85 -6.62
N ALA A 342 -13.02 27.69 -7.40
CA ALA A 342 -13.91 28.78 -7.81
C ALA A 342 -14.61 29.45 -6.60
N LEU A 343 -15.02 28.69 -5.60
CA LEU A 343 -15.58 29.23 -4.34
C LEU A 343 -14.56 30.12 -3.63
N HIS A 344 -13.33 29.66 -3.47
CA HIS A 344 -12.26 30.45 -2.84
C HIS A 344 -11.87 31.70 -3.61
N LEU A 345 -12.00 31.69 -4.93
CA LEU A 345 -11.75 32.85 -5.80
C LEU A 345 -12.95 33.80 -5.92
N GLY A 346 -14.07 33.50 -5.27
CA GLY A 346 -15.29 34.31 -5.32
C GLY A 346 -16.13 34.11 -6.59
N HIS A 347 -15.83 33.10 -7.40
CA HIS A 347 -16.59 32.75 -8.62
C HIS A 347 -17.83 31.91 -8.27
N THR A 348 -18.61 32.38 -7.32
CA THR A 348 -19.71 31.63 -6.69
C THR A 348 -20.80 31.18 -7.68
N ASN A 349 -21.12 31.98 -8.70
CA ASN A 349 -22.10 31.59 -9.72
C ASN A 349 -21.65 30.42 -10.57
N GLU A 350 -20.37 30.37 -10.95
CA GLU A 350 -19.77 29.25 -11.67
C GLU A 350 -19.74 27.99 -10.79
N ALA A 351 -19.32 28.12 -9.54
CA ALA A 351 -19.32 27.00 -8.60
C ALA A 351 -20.72 26.38 -8.44
N ARG A 352 -21.77 27.22 -8.31
CA ARG A 352 -23.17 26.74 -8.27
C ARG A 352 -23.59 26.04 -9.56
N ALA A 353 -23.17 26.53 -10.73
CA ALA A 353 -23.48 25.89 -12.01
C ALA A 353 -22.78 24.53 -12.15
N ILE A 354 -21.54 24.41 -11.68
CA ILE A 354 -20.82 23.12 -11.60
C ILE A 354 -21.55 22.17 -10.65
N ALA A 355 -21.93 22.66 -9.45
CA ALA A 355 -22.62 21.85 -8.44
C ALA A 355 -23.96 21.31 -8.94
N ALA A 356 -24.74 22.13 -9.66
CA ALA A 356 -26.02 21.70 -10.22
C ALA A 356 -25.84 20.53 -11.22
N ARG A 357 -24.82 20.58 -12.07
CA ARG A 357 -24.51 19.48 -12.98
C ARG A 357 -24.08 18.22 -12.26
N LEU A 358 -23.21 18.33 -11.24
CA LEU A 358 -22.74 17.19 -10.47
C LEU A 358 -23.83 16.52 -9.62
N ALA A 359 -24.84 17.28 -9.20
CA ALA A 359 -25.97 16.72 -8.47
C ALA A 359 -26.90 15.87 -9.37
N GLU A 360 -26.90 16.11 -10.69
CA GLU A 360 -27.73 15.36 -11.65
C GLU A 360 -27.01 14.11 -12.20
N GLU A 361 -25.68 14.16 -12.32
CA GLU A 361 -24.85 13.07 -12.87
C GLU A 361 -23.81 12.65 -11.82
N PRO A 362 -23.90 11.44 -11.26
CA PRO A 362 -22.91 10.95 -10.31
C PRO A 362 -21.53 10.92 -10.97
N PRO A 363 -20.53 11.62 -10.40
CA PRO A 363 -19.21 11.73 -10.99
C PRO A 363 -18.35 10.50 -10.71
N ALA A 364 -17.35 10.28 -11.56
CA ALA A 364 -16.38 9.20 -11.42
C ALA A 364 -15.52 9.29 -10.13
N HIS A 365 -15.47 10.46 -9.46
CA HIS A 365 -14.72 10.69 -8.22
C HIS A 365 -15.68 11.11 -7.11
N GLY A 366 -16.52 10.17 -6.66
CA GLY A 366 -17.65 10.37 -5.77
C GLY A 366 -17.39 11.30 -4.58
N TYR A 367 -16.43 10.98 -3.71
CA TYR A 367 -16.19 11.74 -2.48
C TYR A 367 -15.76 13.19 -2.71
N LEU A 368 -14.90 13.48 -3.69
CA LEU A 368 -14.48 14.86 -4.00
C LEU A 368 -15.66 15.74 -4.43
N SER A 369 -16.56 15.19 -5.22
CA SER A 369 -17.75 15.89 -5.68
C SER A 369 -18.71 16.16 -4.54
N GLN A 370 -18.87 15.22 -3.64
CA GLN A 370 -19.70 15.39 -2.43
C GLN A 370 -19.09 16.43 -1.47
N LEU A 371 -17.77 16.47 -1.30
CA LEU A 371 -17.09 17.54 -0.57
C LEU A 371 -17.34 18.90 -1.20
N PHE A 372 -17.25 18.99 -2.52
CA PHE A 372 -17.58 20.23 -3.22
C PHE A 372 -19.04 20.65 -3.03
N LEU A 373 -20.00 19.71 -3.14
CA LEU A 373 -21.41 19.97 -2.88
C LEU A 373 -21.67 20.44 -1.44
N ALA A 374 -20.94 19.88 -0.47
CA ALA A 374 -20.96 20.33 0.92
C ALA A 374 -20.49 21.79 1.05
N ARG A 375 -19.40 22.16 0.34
CA ARG A 375 -18.86 23.54 0.34
C ARG A 375 -19.82 24.53 -0.30
N VAL A 376 -20.53 24.15 -1.38
CA VAL A 376 -21.59 25.00 -1.97
C VAL A 376 -22.75 25.14 -1.00
N ALA A 377 -23.20 24.07 -0.37
CA ALA A 377 -24.26 24.10 0.64
C ALA A 377 -23.90 24.99 1.85
N GLU A 378 -22.63 24.99 2.28
CA GLU A 378 -22.13 25.90 3.30
C GLU A 378 -22.24 27.36 2.84
N ALA A 379 -21.82 27.69 1.64
CA ALA A 379 -21.89 29.03 1.06
C ALA A 379 -23.34 29.51 0.91
N ASP A 380 -24.31 28.62 0.73
CA ASP A 380 -25.74 28.90 0.63
C ASP A 380 -26.46 28.88 2.00
N GLY A 381 -25.74 28.59 3.09
CA GLY A 381 -26.30 28.62 4.46
C GLY A 381 -27.15 27.38 4.79
N GLY A 382 -26.97 26.26 4.13
CA GLY A 382 -27.73 25.02 4.28
C GLY A 382 -27.06 23.97 5.18
N PRO A 383 -27.14 24.05 6.54
CA PRO A 383 -26.38 23.14 7.42
C PRO A 383 -26.78 21.66 7.29
N VAL A 384 -28.03 21.38 6.97
CA VAL A 384 -28.52 19.99 6.79
C VAL A 384 -27.91 19.37 5.55
N ASP A 385 -27.80 20.13 4.46
CA ASP A 385 -27.19 19.66 3.22
C ASP A 385 -25.66 19.48 3.36
N VAL A 386 -24.99 20.35 4.12
CA VAL A 386 -23.58 20.17 4.47
C VAL A 386 -23.37 18.81 5.14
N GLN A 387 -24.10 18.53 6.20
CA GLN A 387 -23.97 17.28 6.95
C GLN A 387 -24.26 16.06 6.07
N ARG A 388 -25.30 16.14 5.24
CA ARG A 388 -25.66 15.07 4.30
C ARG A 388 -24.51 14.76 3.34
N TRP A 389 -23.96 15.77 2.68
CA TRP A 389 -22.89 15.58 1.70
C TRP A 389 -21.58 15.11 2.33
N ILE A 390 -21.21 15.62 3.51
CA ILE A 390 -20.02 15.15 4.22
C ILE A 390 -20.19 13.69 4.67
N THR A 391 -21.37 13.30 5.17
CA THR A 391 -21.63 11.90 5.57
C THR A 391 -21.49 10.96 4.37
N GLN A 392 -22.02 11.37 3.20
CA GLN A 392 -21.88 10.59 1.99
C GLN A 392 -20.42 10.52 1.51
N ALA A 393 -19.70 11.65 1.55
CA ALA A 393 -18.28 11.68 1.19
C ALA A 393 -17.44 10.77 2.08
N ALA A 394 -17.70 10.76 3.39
CA ALA A 394 -17.02 9.86 4.33
C ALA A 394 -17.34 8.38 4.05
N ALA A 395 -18.58 8.06 3.69
CA ALA A 395 -18.96 6.70 3.34
C ALA A 395 -18.27 6.22 2.05
N ASP A 396 -18.27 7.04 1.00
CA ASP A 396 -17.61 6.70 -0.26
C ASP A 396 -16.09 6.63 -0.09
N GLN A 397 -15.50 7.57 0.66
CA GLN A 397 -14.09 7.55 1.01
C GLN A 397 -13.68 6.25 1.72
N ASN A 398 -14.49 5.78 2.69
CA ASN A 398 -14.23 4.53 3.39
C ASN A 398 -14.43 3.28 2.51
N ALA A 399 -15.32 3.35 1.52
CA ALA A 399 -15.54 2.26 0.57
C ALA A 399 -14.40 2.15 -0.46
N ASP A 400 -13.86 3.29 -0.91
CA ASP A 400 -12.78 3.37 -1.89
C ASP A 400 -11.39 3.21 -1.26
N PHE A 401 -11.30 3.31 0.07
CA PHE A 401 -10.04 3.29 0.80
C PHE A 401 -9.49 1.86 0.89
N SER A 402 -8.49 1.57 0.08
CA SER A 402 -7.78 0.29 0.06
C SER A 402 -6.68 0.17 1.12
N GLY A 403 -6.55 1.15 2.01
CA GLY A 403 -5.50 1.21 3.04
C GLY A 403 -4.20 1.87 2.59
N GLU A 404 -4.01 2.02 1.31
CA GLU A 404 -2.74 2.49 0.72
C GLU A 404 -2.69 3.99 0.47
N LEU A 405 -3.85 4.65 0.40
CA LEU A 405 -3.95 6.06 0.07
C LEU A 405 -4.64 6.84 1.18
N ILE A 406 -3.98 7.85 1.70
CA ILE A 406 -4.66 8.86 2.50
C ILE A 406 -5.50 9.69 1.53
N PRO A 407 -6.81 9.86 1.79
CA PRO A 407 -7.61 10.80 1.04
C PRO A 407 -6.99 12.18 1.14
N LEU A 408 -6.74 12.81 0.01
CA LEU A 408 -6.04 14.10 -0.03
C LEU A 408 -6.84 15.26 0.56
N LEU A 409 -8.13 15.05 0.73
CA LEU A 409 -9.07 15.92 1.46
C LEU A 409 -9.97 15.01 2.33
N PRO A 410 -9.54 14.61 3.54
CA PRO A 410 -10.37 13.80 4.42
C PRO A 410 -11.70 14.47 4.71
N ALA A 411 -12.80 13.72 4.62
CA ALA A 411 -14.15 14.29 4.78
C ALA A 411 -14.34 14.94 6.15
N ASP A 412 -13.84 14.31 7.21
CA ASP A 412 -13.91 14.86 8.57
C ASP A 412 -12.99 16.07 8.76
N GLU A 413 -11.85 16.17 8.03
CA GLU A 413 -11.02 17.38 8.01
C GLU A 413 -11.82 18.56 7.43
N VAL A 414 -12.48 18.35 6.29
CA VAL A 414 -13.31 19.38 5.65
C VAL A 414 -14.47 19.78 6.57
N LEU A 415 -15.16 18.82 7.20
CA LEU A 415 -16.20 19.09 8.19
C LEU A 415 -15.67 19.95 9.34
N GLY A 416 -14.49 19.61 9.87
CA GLY A 416 -13.87 20.37 10.95
C GLY A 416 -13.68 21.85 10.61
N PHE A 417 -13.20 22.16 9.40
CA PHE A 417 -13.05 23.54 8.94
C PHE A 417 -14.39 24.23 8.68
N VAL A 418 -15.40 23.52 8.16
CA VAL A 418 -16.76 24.04 8.01
C VAL A 418 -17.33 24.43 9.37
N GLU A 419 -17.27 23.55 10.37
CA GLU A 419 -17.80 23.81 11.71
C GLU A 419 -17.03 24.91 12.43
N LEU A 420 -15.72 25.03 12.20
CA LEU A 420 -14.90 26.10 12.73
C LEU A 420 -15.34 27.48 12.19
N ARG A 421 -15.57 27.60 10.86
CA ARG A 421 -16.10 28.83 10.23
C ARG A 421 -17.49 29.23 10.75
N ARG A 422 -18.30 28.25 11.12
CA ARG A 422 -19.64 28.44 11.69
C ARG A 422 -19.61 28.79 13.19
N GLY A 423 -18.43 28.80 13.81
CA GLY A 423 -18.27 29.03 15.25
C GLY A 423 -18.71 27.86 16.14
N ALA A 424 -18.91 26.68 15.56
CA ALA A 424 -19.33 25.45 16.25
C ALA A 424 -18.10 24.67 16.78
N SER A 425 -17.34 25.28 17.70
CA SER A 425 -16.08 24.76 18.20
C SER A 425 -16.12 23.29 18.70
N PRO A 426 -17.15 22.84 19.46
CA PRO A 426 -17.21 21.44 19.90
C PRO A 426 -17.32 20.44 18.73
N GLN A 427 -18.11 20.79 17.70
CA GLN A 427 -18.27 19.94 16.50
C GLN A 427 -16.99 19.91 15.68
N ALA A 428 -16.32 21.06 15.53
CA ALA A 428 -15.01 21.13 14.87
C ALA A 428 -13.96 20.28 15.59
N VAL A 429 -13.89 20.33 16.93
CA VAL A 429 -13.01 19.49 17.75
C VAL A 429 -13.30 18.00 17.49
N ALA A 430 -14.57 17.59 17.47
CA ALA A 430 -14.94 16.19 17.22
C ALA A 430 -14.49 15.74 15.82
N ALA A 431 -14.74 16.53 14.77
CA ALA A 431 -14.39 16.21 13.40
C ALA A 431 -12.86 16.08 13.21
N PHE A 432 -12.06 17.05 13.69
CA PHE A 432 -10.60 16.95 13.61
C PHE A 432 -10.04 15.80 14.45
N THR A 433 -10.64 15.47 15.58
CA THR A 433 -10.24 14.31 16.40
C THR A 433 -10.50 13.01 15.65
N GLN A 434 -11.63 12.91 14.94
CA GLN A 434 -11.93 11.76 14.09
C GLN A 434 -10.91 11.64 12.94
N THR A 435 -10.58 12.75 12.27
CA THR A 435 -9.52 12.76 11.25
C THR A 435 -8.20 12.22 11.81
N LEU A 436 -7.79 12.69 12.99
CA LEU A 436 -6.53 12.26 13.62
C LEU A 436 -6.55 10.81 14.15
N THR A 437 -7.72 10.22 14.31
CA THR A 437 -7.88 8.78 14.62
C THR A 437 -7.61 7.93 13.37
N LEU A 438 -8.07 8.39 12.20
CA LEU A 438 -7.90 7.70 10.93
C LEU A 438 -6.51 7.99 10.30
N TYR A 439 -6.08 9.25 10.41
CA TYR A 439 -4.82 9.76 9.82
C TYR A 439 -3.96 10.40 10.93
N PRO A 440 -3.22 9.59 11.70
CA PRO A 440 -2.43 10.10 12.81
C PRO A 440 -1.44 11.17 12.33
N ASN A 441 -1.30 12.22 13.12
CA ASN A 441 -0.42 13.37 12.83
C ASN A 441 -0.75 14.16 11.54
N ASP A 442 -1.96 14.01 10.95
CA ASP A 442 -2.36 14.90 9.86
C ASP A 442 -2.16 16.37 10.28
N PRO A 443 -1.22 17.11 9.64
CA PRO A 443 -0.84 18.43 10.12
C PRO A 443 -1.98 19.46 9.98
N ARG A 444 -2.83 19.30 8.96
CA ARG A 444 -3.96 20.22 8.75
C ARG A 444 -5.05 19.99 9.78
N ALA A 445 -5.32 18.72 10.11
CA ALA A 445 -6.24 18.38 11.21
C ALA A 445 -5.68 18.84 12.57
N LEU A 446 -4.36 18.72 12.82
CA LEU A 446 -3.72 19.27 14.01
C LEU A 446 -3.87 20.81 14.09
N TYR A 447 -3.64 21.50 12.97
CA TYR A 447 -3.81 22.94 12.88
C TYR A 447 -5.25 23.35 13.17
N GLY A 448 -6.22 22.73 12.49
CA GLY A 448 -7.65 22.99 12.67
C GLY A 448 -8.12 22.68 14.11
N LEU A 449 -7.66 21.55 14.68
CA LEU A 449 -7.95 21.19 16.07
C LEU A 449 -7.43 22.24 17.06
N ALA A 450 -6.20 22.74 16.85
CA ALA A 450 -5.65 23.78 17.71
C ALA A 450 -6.49 25.07 17.66
N LEU A 451 -6.95 25.47 16.46
CA LEU A 451 -7.85 26.62 16.30
C LEU A 451 -9.21 26.39 16.98
N ALA A 452 -9.81 25.21 16.81
CA ALA A 452 -11.10 24.85 17.38
C ALA A 452 -11.06 24.82 18.93
N LEU A 453 -9.98 24.25 19.49
CA LEU A 453 -9.75 24.22 20.94
C LEU A 453 -9.57 25.64 21.51
N ALA A 454 -8.81 26.50 20.81
CA ALA A 454 -8.65 27.91 21.23
C ALA A 454 -9.99 28.68 21.20
N ALA A 455 -10.76 28.53 20.12
CA ALA A 455 -12.08 29.12 20.00
C ALA A 455 -13.07 28.62 21.07
N GLY A 456 -12.91 27.35 21.51
CA GLY A 456 -13.67 26.77 22.65
C GLY A 456 -13.11 27.11 24.03
N GLY A 457 -12.09 27.98 24.15
CA GLY A 457 -11.49 28.41 25.43
C GLY A 457 -10.56 27.37 26.08
N GLN A 458 -10.23 26.27 25.39
CA GLN A 458 -9.34 25.20 25.87
C GLN A 458 -7.87 25.52 25.56
N ASN A 459 -7.36 26.66 26.05
CA ASN A 459 -6.08 27.23 25.65
C ASN A 459 -4.86 26.32 25.88
N SER A 460 -4.85 25.53 26.95
CA SER A 460 -3.73 24.60 27.24
C SER A 460 -3.67 23.45 26.20
N ALA A 461 -4.83 22.86 25.89
CA ALA A 461 -4.93 21.82 24.88
C ALA A 461 -4.62 22.37 23.47
N ALA A 462 -5.10 23.58 23.16
CA ALA A 462 -4.78 24.28 21.93
C ALA A 462 -3.27 24.48 21.74
N ALA A 463 -2.56 24.96 22.78
CA ALA A 463 -1.12 25.16 22.74
C ALA A 463 -0.36 23.85 22.54
N ALA A 464 -0.75 22.77 23.23
CA ALA A 464 -0.14 21.44 23.06
C ALA A 464 -0.35 20.88 21.64
N THR A 465 -1.58 21.02 21.11
CA THR A 465 -1.89 20.58 19.73
C THR A 465 -1.14 21.40 18.69
N HIS A 466 -1.05 22.72 18.89
CA HIS A 466 -0.27 23.59 17.99
C HIS A 466 1.23 23.27 18.02
N ALA A 467 1.78 22.87 19.16
CA ALA A 467 3.18 22.45 19.25
C ALA A 467 3.43 21.15 18.42
N ARG A 468 2.49 20.17 18.46
CA ARG A 468 2.53 18.99 17.58
C ARG A 468 2.45 19.41 16.12
N PHE A 469 1.50 20.26 15.75
CA PHE A 469 1.41 20.79 14.39
C PHE A 469 2.73 21.40 13.93
N THR A 470 3.37 22.24 14.75
CA THR A 470 4.64 22.91 14.40
C THR A 470 5.75 21.89 14.14
N GLN A 471 5.79 20.79 14.88
CA GLN A 471 6.73 19.69 14.67
C GLN A 471 6.47 18.98 13.33
N GLU A 472 5.23 18.62 13.04
CA GLU A 472 4.86 17.92 11.80
C GLU A 472 4.96 18.83 10.55
N TRP A 473 4.93 20.17 10.76
CA TRP A 473 5.03 21.17 9.70
C TRP A 473 6.45 21.73 9.55
N GLU A 474 7.44 21.11 10.20
CA GLU A 474 8.84 21.53 10.08
C GLU A 474 9.33 21.32 8.64
N GLY A 475 9.93 22.37 8.05
CA GLY A 475 10.40 22.35 6.66
C GLY A 475 9.32 22.60 5.59
N ALA A 476 8.07 22.88 5.99
CA ALA A 476 7.02 23.27 5.06
C ALA A 476 7.33 24.64 4.40
N ASP A 477 7.04 24.74 3.09
CA ASP A 477 7.10 26.02 2.35
C ASP A 477 5.70 26.68 2.24
N THR A 478 4.68 26.01 2.71
CA THR A 478 3.28 26.43 2.65
C THR A 478 2.82 26.95 4.00
N ARG A 479 2.11 28.10 4.00
CA ARG A 479 1.43 28.63 5.17
C ARG A 479 -0.02 28.15 5.20
N LEU A 480 -0.52 27.80 6.38
CA LEU A 480 -1.93 27.59 6.63
C LEU A 480 -2.51 28.85 7.27
N ASP A 481 -3.47 29.50 6.62
CA ASP A 481 -4.07 30.74 7.07
C ASP A 481 -5.53 30.48 7.54
N GLY A 482 -5.68 30.45 8.87
CA GLY A 482 -7.00 30.44 9.52
C GLY A 482 -7.89 29.27 9.11
N ALA A 483 -9.20 29.53 9.08
CA ALA A 483 -10.22 28.56 8.70
C ALA A 483 -10.46 28.47 7.17
N ASP A 484 -9.64 29.11 6.37
CA ASP A 484 -9.84 29.28 4.91
C ASP A 484 -9.22 28.12 4.10
N LEU A 485 -9.18 26.93 4.70
CA LEU A 485 -8.71 25.71 4.05
C LEU A 485 -9.86 25.00 3.31
N PRO A 486 -9.55 24.21 2.24
CA PRO A 486 -10.58 23.61 1.36
C PRO A 486 -11.58 22.76 2.08
#